data_d75b47f4094951b6f73bf14b7c765038
#
_entry.id   d75b47f4094951b6f73bf14b7c765038
#
_cell.length_a   1.000
_cell.length_b   1.000
_cell.length_c   1.000
_cell.angle_alpha   90.00
_cell.angle_beta   90.00
_cell.angle_gamma   90.00
#
_symmetry.space_group_name_H-M   'P 1'
#
loop_
_entity.id
_entity.type
_entity.pdbx_description
1 polymer ?
#
loop_
_entity_poly.entity_id
_entity_poly.type
_entity_poly.pdbx_seq_one_letter_code
_entity_poly.pdbx_strand_id
1 'polypeptide(L)'
;MKTKTYFSEFRSDIAVAILGKDDYRYEVMKPLFQICGFGFAETSSGCVFIDGEVKLTKDELRWVEAHELAHIMLKHKKDRNDNDEMSADMFAIILLKDKGYDKAAQLVEDKFLERHKRKL
;
A
#
# COMPACT_ATOMS: atom_id res chain seq x y z
N MET A 1 -4.82 -1.50 -18.59
CA MET A 1 -3.54 -2.07 -18.14
C MET A 1 -3.69 -3.57 -17.90
N LYS A 2 -2.64 -4.34 -18.14
CA LYS A 2 -2.65 -5.77 -17.87
C LYS A 2 -2.29 -6.04 -16.39
N THR A 3 -3.09 -6.88 -15.74
CA THR A 3 -2.86 -7.26 -14.34
C THR A 3 -1.50 -7.95 -14.16
N LYS A 4 -0.79 -7.58 -13.10
CA LYS A 4 0.49 -8.19 -12.70
C LYS A 4 0.37 -8.72 -11.29
N THR A 5 0.88 -9.92 -11.06
CA THR A 5 0.90 -10.53 -9.73
C THR A 5 2.32 -11.00 -9.42
N TYR A 6 2.80 -10.68 -8.22
CA TYR A 6 4.13 -11.09 -7.78
C TYR A 6 4.15 -11.19 -6.26
N PHE A 7 5.19 -11.83 -5.71
CA PHE A 7 5.41 -11.81 -4.27
C PHE A 7 6.21 -10.57 -3.89
N SER A 8 5.83 -9.93 -2.78
CA SER A 8 6.47 -8.71 -2.34
C SER A 8 7.95 -8.92 -2.03
N GLU A 9 8.78 -7.96 -2.44
CA GLU A 9 10.20 -7.98 -2.09
C GLU A 9 10.45 -7.60 -0.63
N PHE A 10 9.46 -6.99 0.04
CA PHE A 10 9.55 -6.66 1.45
C PHE A 10 9.23 -7.87 2.34
N ARG A 11 8.40 -8.77 1.85
CA ARG A 11 8.06 -10.01 2.54
C ARG A 11 7.55 -11.04 1.53
N SER A 12 8.34 -12.07 1.32
CA SER A 12 8.14 -13.02 0.21
C SER A 12 6.91 -13.91 0.32
N ASP A 13 6.25 -13.97 1.48
CA ASP A 13 5.02 -14.74 1.66
C ASP A 13 3.75 -13.92 1.39
N ILE A 14 3.89 -12.65 1.03
CA ILE A 14 2.76 -11.77 0.73
C ILE A 14 2.69 -11.51 -0.77
N ALA A 15 1.54 -11.83 -1.36
CA ALA A 15 1.31 -11.59 -2.78
C ALA A 15 0.85 -10.16 -3.02
N VAL A 16 1.29 -9.57 -4.12
CA VAL A 16 0.86 -8.25 -4.58
C VAL A 16 0.21 -8.41 -5.94
N ALA A 17 -1.00 -7.91 -6.08
CA ALA A 17 -1.72 -7.90 -7.35
C ALA A 17 -1.98 -6.46 -7.78
N ILE A 18 -1.34 -6.04 -8.85
CA ILE A 18 -1.62 -4.74 -9.48
C ILE A 18 -2.68 -5.00 -10.53
N LEU A 19 -3.92 -4.63 -10.22
CA LEU A 19 -5.08 -4.98 -11.04
C LEU A 19 -5.31 -4.00 -12.16
N GLY A 20 -5.43 -4.54 -13.38
CA GLY A 20 -5.86 -3.79 -14.53
C GLY A 20 -7.31 -4.12 -14.87
N LYS A 21 -7.88 -3.37 -15.81
CA LYS A 21 -9.27 -3.58 -16.27
C LYS A 21 -9.49 -4.93 -16.93
N ASP A 22 -8.43 -5.61 -17.35
CA ASP A 22 -8.48 -6.94 -17.93
C ASP A 22 -8.88 -8.02 -16.92
N ASP A 23 -8.81 -7.70 -15.64
CA ASP A 23 -9.11 -8.62 -14.55
C ASP A 23 -10.50 -8.34 -13.98
N TYR A 24 -11.33 -9.40 -13.85
CA TYR A 24 -12.69 -9.24 -13.34
C TYR A 24 -12.73 -8.67 -11.93
N ARG A 25 -11.67 -8.88 -11.15
CA ARG A 25 -11.59 -8.35 -9.78
C ARG A 25 -11.50 -6.84 -9.74
N TYR A 26 -11.06 -6.20 -10.84
CA TYR A 26 -10.88 -4.74 -10.86
C TYR A 26 -12.17 -4.00 -10.53
N GLU A 27 -13.28 -4.35 -11.17
CA GLU A 27 -14.56 -3.68 -10.92
C GLU A 27 -15.05 -3.89 -9.49
N VAL A 28 -14.77 -5.07 -8.93
CA VAL A 28 -15.13 -5.37 -7.53
C VAL A 28 -14.28 -4.55 -6.57
N MET A 29 -12.99 -4.40 -6.85
CA MET A 29 -12.04 -3.69 -5.97
C MET A 29 -12.06 -2.17 -6.13
N LYS A 30 -12.54 -1.68 -7.26
CA LYS A 30 -12.50 -0.25 -7.57
C LYS A 30 -13.07 0.65 -6.48
N PRO A 31 -14.26 0.36 -5.89
CA PRO A 31 -14.77 1.19 -4.80
C PRO A 31 -13.84 1.21 -3.58
N LEU A 32 -13.17 0.10 -3.29
CA LEU A 32 -12.21 0.01 -2.18
C LEU A 32 -10.97 0.87 -2.46
N PHE A 33 -10.47 0.85 -3.70
CA PHE A 33 -9.35 1.70 -4.09
C PHE A 33 -9.70 3.18 -3.90
N GLN A 34 -10.91 3.58 -4.24
CA GLN A 34 -11.35 4.98 -4.11
C GLN A 34 -11.41 5.42 -2.66
N ILE A 35 -11.76 4.51 -1.75
CA ILE A 35 -11.85 4.80 -0.32
C ILE A 35 -10.47 4.75 0.33
N CYS A 36 -9.65 3.76 -0.04
CA CYS A 36 -8.39 3.45 0.63
C CYS A 36 -7.15 4.09 -0.03
N GLY A 37 -7.33 4.83 -1.13
CA GLY A 37 -6.23 5.54 -1.78
C GLY A 37 -5.30 4.64 -2.59
N PHE A 38 -5.78 4.08 -3.69
CA PHE A 38 -5.03 3.30 -4.70
C PHE A 38 -4.56 1.92 -4.26
N GLY A 39 -4.65 1.57 -3.00
CA GLY A 39 -4.25 0.26 -2.51
C GLY A 39 -5.21 -0.28 -1.48
N PHE A 40 -5.18 -1.58 -1.29
CA PHE A 40 -6.01 -2.27 -0.32
C PHE A 40 -5.29 -3.51 0.17
N ALA A 41 -5.20 -3.69 1.49
CA ALA A 41 -4.61 -4.87 2.10
C ALA A 41 -5.71 -5.81 2.58
N GLU A 42 -5.75 -7.02 1.98
CA GLU A 42 -6.63 -8.09 2.44
C GLU A 42 -5.88 -8.89 3.50
N THR A 43 -6.13 -8.57 4.77
CA THR A 43 -5.35 -9.10 5.88
C THR A 43 -5.57 -10.60 6.12
N SER A 44 -6.77 -11.11 5.82
CA SER A 44 -7.06 -12.53 6.04
C SER A 44 -6.32 -13.44 5.06
N SER A 45 -6.15 -13.01 3.81
CA SER A 45 -5.44 -13.79 2.79
C SER A 45 -3.96 -13.43 2.67
N GLY A 46 -3.54 -12.32 3.28
CA GLY A 46 -2.16 -11.83 3.14
C GLY A 46 -1.86 -11.35 1.74
N CYS A 47 -2.81 -10.67 1.11
CA CYS A 47 -2.64 -10.16 -0.26
C CYS A 47 -2.82 -8.64 -0.30
N VAL A 48 -1.95 -7.98 -1.06
CA VAL A 48 -2.04 -6.55 -1.32
C VAL A 48 -2.59 -6.35 -2.72
N PHE A 49 -3.62 -5.52 -2.86
CA PHE A 49 -4.18 -5.13 -4.15
C PHE A 49 -3.84 -3.67 -4.42
N ILE A 50 -3.41 -3.37 -5.63
CA ILE A 50 -3.06 -2.01 -6.05
C ILE A 50 -3.82 -1.69 -7.33
N ASP A 51 -4.35 -0.46 -7.42
CA ASP A 51 -5.06 0.02 -8.60
C ASP A 51 -4.08 0.25 -9.75
N GLY A 52 -4.08 -0.64 -10.73
CA GLY A 52 -3.19 -0.57 -11.88
C GLY A 52 -3.63 0.43 -12.94
N GLU A 53 -4.85 0.95 -12.85
CA GLU A 53 -5.35 1.94 -13.82
C GLU A 53 -5.00 3.36 -13.43
N VAL A 54 -4.48 3.58 -12.22
CA VAL A 54 -3.99 4.88 -11.79
C VAL A 54 -2.51 5.00 -12.15
N LYS A 55 -2.13 6.15 -12.68
CA LYS A 55 -0.74 6.38 -13.08
C LYS A 55 0.08 6.80 -11.87
N LEU A 56 0.84 5.86 -11.33
CA LEU A 56 1.73 6.09 -10.20
C LEU A 56 3.18 6.09 -10.66
N THR A 57 4.00 6.95 -10.06
CA THR A 57 5.45 6.87 -10.25
C THR A 57 5.96 5.60 -9.57
N LYS A 58 7.19 5.20 -9.89
CA LYS A 58 7.81 4.04 -9.28
C LYS A 58 7.91 4.17 -7.77
N ASP A 59 8.25 5.37 -7.28
CA ASP A 59 8.35 5.64 -5.84
C ASP A 59 6.99 5.62 -5.17
N GLU A 60 5.97 6.17 -5.82
CA GLU A 60 4.60 6.12 -5.30
C GLU A 60 4.09 4.68 -5.22
N LEU A 61 4.38 3.88 -6.23
CA LEU A 61 4.00 2.47 -6.26
C LEU A 61 4.65 1.71 -5.09
N ARG A 62 5.93 1.95 -4.84
CA ARG A 62 6.64 1.36 -3.71
C ARG A 62 6.04 1.78 -2.38
N TRP A 63 5.64 3.06 -2.26
CA TRP A 63 4.97 3.54 -1.05
C TRP A 63 3.64 2.82 -0.84
N VAL A 64 2.80 2.75 -1.87
CA VAL A 64 1.49 2.07 -1.77
C VAL A 64 1.68 0.63 -1.34
N GLU A 65 2.59 -0.10 -1.98
CA GLU A 65 2.87 -1.49 -1.63
C GLU A 65 3.33 -1.62 -0.18
N ALA A 66 4.31 -0.82 0.24
CA ALA A 66 4.86 -0.86 1.60
C ALA A 66 3.80 -0.50 2.64
N HIS A 67 2.97 0.50 2.37
CA HIS A 67 1.91 0.95 3.27
C HIS A 67 0.86 -0.15 3.48
N GLU A 68 0.38 -0.74 2.38
CA GLU A 68 -0.63 -1.81 2.49
C GLU A 68 -0.06 -3.07 3.14
N LEU A 69 1.19 -3.39 2.80
CA LEU A 69 1.87 -4.52 3.41
C LEU A 69 2.05 -4.30 4.92
N ALA A 70 2.30 -3.05 5.34
CA ALA A 70 2.42 -2.72 6.76
C ALA A 70 1.14 -3.02 7.52
N HIS A 71 -0.04 -2.77 6.93
CA HIS A 71 -1.31 -3.14 7.56
C HIS A 71 -1.39 -4.64 7.84
N ILE A 72 -0.91 -5.46 6.92
CA ILE A 72 -0.89 -6.93 7.09
C ILE A 72 0.09 -7.30 8.19
N MET A 73 1.31 -6.77 8.16
CA MET A 73 2.36 -7.10 9.12
C MET A 73 2.01 -6.66 10.54
N LEU A 74 1.33 -5.51 10.67
CA LEU A 74 0.91 -4.97 11.97
C LEU A 74 -0.46 -5.53 12.39
N LYS A 75 -1.06 -6.38 11.58
CA LYS A 75 -2.34 -7.05 11.85
C LYS A 75 -3.48 -6.07 12.09
N HIS A 76 -3.51 -4.98 11.33
CA HIS A 76 -4.59 -4.02 11.41
C HIS A 76 -5.89 -4.62 10.89
N LYS A 77 -7.01 -4.24 11.53
CA LYS A 77 -8.33 -4.71 11.13
C LYS A 77 -8.82 -3.95 9.90
N LYS A 78 -9.92 -4.43 9.30
CA LYS A 78 -10.57 -3.76 8.16
C LYS A 78 -10.97 -2.31 8.50
N ASP A 79 -11.55 -2.09 9.68
CA ASP A 79 -11.95 -0.76 10.13
C ASP A 79 -10.75 -0.05 10.74
N ARG A 80 -9.90 0.47 9.88
CA ARG A 80 -8.68 1.14 10.29
C ARG A 80 -8.98 2.54 10.77
N ASN A 81 -8.34 2.93 11.87
CA ASN A 81 -8.43 4.28 12.39
C ASN A 81 -7.19 5.08 11.95
N ASP A 82 -7.15 6.37 12.32
CA ASP A 82 -6.04 7.25 11.97
C ASP A 82 -4.71 6.77 12.54
N ASN A 83 -4.72 6.15 13.73
CA ASN A 83 -3.50 5.60 14.33
C ASN A 83 -2.96 4.44 13.52
N ASP A 84 -3.83 3.58 12.99
CA ASP A 84 -3.44 2.47 12.11
C ASP A 84 -2.80 3.00 10.83
N GLU A 85 -3.37 4.05 10.25
CA GLU A 85 -2.83 4.66 9.03
C GLU A 85 -1.47 5.31 9.30
N MET A 86 -1.33 5.99 10.43
CA MET A 86 -0.06 6.60 10.84
C MET A 86 1.01 5.53 11.06
N SER A 87 0.67 4.46 11.78
CA SER A 87 1.57 3.34 12.03
C SER A 87 2.01 2.66 10.73
N ALA A 88 1.08 2.51 9.79
CA ALA A 88 1.39 1.92 8.48
C ALA A 88 2.38 2.78 7.70
N ASP A 89 2.22 4.11 7.70
CA ASP A 89 3.18 5.00 7.05
C ASP A 89 4.56 4.94 7.73
N MET A 90 4.60 4.94 9.06
CA MET A 90 5.86 4.83 9.80
C MET A 90 6.58 3.52 9.48
N PHE A 91 5.84 2.42 9.47
CA PHE A 91 6.40 1.11 9.15
C PHE A 91 6.84 1.04 7.68
N ALA A 92 6.09 1.67 6.79
CA ALA A 92 6.45 1.74 5.37
C ALA A 92 7.81 2.44 5.18
N ILE A 93 8.05 3.53 5.92
CA ILE A 93 9.33 4.23 5.87
C ILE A 93 10.47 3.27 6.23
N ILE A 94 10.29 2.48 7.29
CA ILE A 94 11.29 1.50 7.73
C ILE A 94 11.53 0.45 6.64
N LEU A 95 10.47 -0.11 6.08
CA LEU A 95 10.57 -1.12 5.02
C LEU A 95 11.30 -0.58 3.80
N LEU A 96 10.96 0.64 3.38
CA LEU A 96 11.56 1.26 2.21
C LEU A 96 13.03 1.55 2.42
N LYS A 97 13.40 2.07 3.59
CA LYS A 97 14.82 2.35 3.91
C LYS A 97 15.63 1.06 3.99
N ASP A 98 15.05 0.02 4.55
CA ASP A 98 15.71 -1.28 4.66
C ASP A 98 16.09 -1.86 3.29
N LYS A 99 15.28 -1.59 2.27
CA LYS A 99 15.54 -2.03 0.90
C LYS A 99 16.37 -1.04 0.09
N GLY A 100 16.77 0.09 0.68
CA GLY A 100 17.54 1.10 -0.02
C GLY A 100 16.72 2.01 -0.92
N TYR A 101 15.40 2.02 -0.76
CA TYR A 101 14.51 2.88 -1.54
C TYR A 101 14.35 4.24 -0.86
N ASP A 102 15.45 4.97 -0.75
CA ASP A 102 15.52 6.21 0.00
C ASP A 102 14.62 7.30 -0.56
N LYS A 103 14.46 7.36 -1.88
CA LYS A 103 13.57 8.35 -2.51
C LYS A 103 12.10 8.08 -2.19
N ALA A 104 11.70 6.82 -2.21
CA ALA A 104 10.33 6.44 -1.84
C ALA A 104 10.09 6.74 -0.36
N ALA A 105 11.05 6.40 0.51
CA ALA A 105 10.96 6.70 1.93
C ALA A 105 10.85 8.20 2.18
N GLN A 106 11.65 9.00 1.46
CA GLN A 106 11.61 10.46 1.56
C GLN A 106 10.25 11.03 1.15
N LEU A 107 9.64 10.46 0.11
CA LEU A 107 8.31 10.84 -0.33
C LEU A 107 7.29 10.65 0.80
N VAL A 108 7.34 9.53 1.50
CA VAL A 108 6.44 9.25 2.64
C VAL A 108 6.71 10.22 3.77
N GLU A 109 7.98 10.44 4.12
CA GLU A 109 8.37 11.38 5.18
C GLU A 109 7.89 12.80 4.90
N ASP A 110 8.06 13.27 3.66
CA ASP A 110 7.68 14.63 3.26
C ASP A 110 6.17 14.86 3.41
N LYS A 111 5.39 13.82 3.19
CA LYS A 111 3.92 13.90 3.28
C LYS A 111 3.36 13.48 4.62
N PHE A 112 4.20 12.95 5.50
CA PHE A 112 3.75 12.37 6.76
C PHE A 112 3.02 13.37 7.66
N LEU A 113 3.61 14.54 7.87
CA LEU A 113 3.00 15.57 8.73
C LEU A 113 1.66 16.04 8.17
N GLU A 114 1.59 16.23 6.86
CA GLU A 114 0.36 16.66 6.21
C GLU A 114 -0.75 15.61 6.35
N ARG A 115 -0.42 14.34 6.16
CA ARG A 115 -1.38 13.25 6.24
C ARG A 115 -1.89 13.00 7.66
N HIS A 116 -1.04 13.25 8.67
CA HIS A 116 -1.32 12.86 10.05
C HIS A 116 -1.31 14.03 11.04
N LYS A 117 -1.40 15.25 10.56
CA LYS A 117 -1.29 16.45 11.42
C LYS A 117 -2.34 16.51 12.53
N ARG A 118 -3.49 15.88 12.33
CA ARG A 118 -4.54 15.85 13.36
C ARG A 118 -4.17 14.97 14.55
N LYS A 119 -3.18 14.08 14.40
CA LYS A 119 -2.73 13.16 15.44
C LYS A 119 -1.49 13.67 16.18
N LEU A 120 -0.87 14.69 15.62
CA LEU A 120 0.31 15.30 16.21
C LEU A 120 -0.09 16.57 17.00
#